data_71b0c4ffbad206c6d0c8345fc21a28bb
#
_entry.id   71b0c4ffbad206c6d0c8345fc21a28bb
#
_cell.length_a   1.000
_cell.length_b   1.000
_cell.length_c   1.000
_cell.angle_alpha   90.00
_cell.angle_beta   90.00
_cell.angle_gamma   90.00
#
_symmetry.space_group_name_H-M   'P 1'
#
loop_
_entity.id
_entity.type
_entity.pdbx_description
1 polymer ?
#
loop_
_entity_poly.entity_id
_entity_poly.type
_entity_poly.pdbx_seq_one_letter_code
_entity_poly.pdbx_strand_id
1 'polypeptide(L)'
;MERFLANEAATLELGAQLAQHCPAGCVIYLHGDLGAGKTTLVRGFLHALGHVGAVKSPTYTLVEPYSLVGPETSQSIYHFDLYRLSDPEELEYLGGRDYFAAQSICLVEWPERGEGWLPRADLDIYLQHRADGRQVRLLGHSQAGLTLVEQLKRLL
;
A
#
# COMPACT_ATOMS: atom_id res chain seq x y z
N MET A 1 8.36 0.79 -13.98
CA MET A 1 8.19 2.27 -13.98
C MET A 1 8.97 2.87 -12.83
N GLU A 2 9.68 3.95 -13.10
CA GLU A 2 10.40 4.70 -12.08
C GLU A 2 10.01 6.18 -12.14
N ARG A 3 10.02 6.84 -10.98
CA ARG A 3 9.69 8.25 -10.85
C ARG A 3 10.46 8.84 -9.68
N PHE A 4 10.91 10.09 -9.81
CA PHE A 4 11.47 10.85 -8.71
C PHE A 4 10.36 11.65 -8.02
N LEU A 5 10.31 11.53 -6.69
CA LEU A 5 9.35 12.25 -5.83
C LEU A 5 10.13 13.32 -5.07
N ALA A 6 9.96 14.57 -5.47
CA ALA A 6 10.77 15.67 -4.96
C ALA A 6 10.56 15.99 -3.48
N ASN A 7 9.35 15.70 -2.96
CA ASN A 7 8.97 16.08 -1.59
C ASN A 7 7.82 15.21 -1.08
N GLU A 8 7.38 15.46 0.13
CA GLU A 8 6.27 14.73 0.74
C GLU A 8 4.97 14.88 -0.08
N ALA A 9 4.70 16.07 -0.60
CA ALA A 9 3.51 16.30 -1.41
C ALA A 9 3.48 15.38 -2.64
N ALA A 10 4.62 15.14 -3.26
CA ALA A 10 4.73 14.24 -4.41
C ALA A 10 4.45 12.78 -4.02
N THR A 11 4.86 12.36 -2.83
CA THR A 11 4.58 11.03 -2.31
C THR A 11 3.08 10.87 -2.03
N LEU A 12 2.46 11.86 -1.41
CA LEU A 12 1.01 11.88 -1.18
C LEU A 12 0.24 11.81 -2.49
N GLU A 13 0.68 12.56 -3.49
CA GLU A 13 0.03 12.57 -4.82
C GLU A 13 0.13 11.21 -5.50
N LEU A 14 1.27 10.54 -5.41
CA LEU A 14 1.39 9.18 -5.94
C LEU A 14 0.41 8.23 -5.25
N GLY A 15 0.26 8.34 -3.93
CA GLY A 15 -0.72 7.56 -3.19
C GLY A 15 -2.13 7.81 -3.69
N ALA A 16 -2.49 9.08 -3.94
CA ALA A 16 -3.79 9.46 -4.44
C ALA A 16 -4.05 8.90 -5.86
N GLN A 17 -3.05 8.97 -6.73
CA GLN A 17 -3.15 8.42 -8.08
C GLN A 17 -3.35 6.90 -8.05
N LEU A 18 -2.63 6.21 -7.18
CA LEU A 18 -2.82 4.77 -6.99
C LEU A 18 -4.26 4.46 -6.55
N ALA A 19 -4.78 5.21 -5.60
CA ALA A 19 -6.14 5.00 -5.09
C ALA A 19 -7.20 5.16 -6.17
N GLN A 20 -7.01 6.13 -7.06
CA GLN A 20 -7.97 6.42 -8.14
C GLN A 20 -8.09 5.29 -9.15
N HIS A 21 -7.04 4.46 -9.29
CA HIS A 21 -6.97 3.42 -10.32
C HIS A 21 -6.91 2.01 -9.74
N CYS A 22 -6.80 1.87 -8.42
CA CYS A 22 -6.63 0.57 -7.77
C CYS A 22 -7.94 -0.22 -7.74
N PRO A 23 -7.99 -1.41 -8.33
CA PRO A 23 -9.19 -2.23 -8.29
C PRO A 23 -9.37 -2.92 -6.94
N ALA A 24 -10.60 -3.33 -6.65
CA ALA A 24 -10.89 -4.17 -5.49
C ALA A 24 -10.12 -5.49 -5.59
N GLY A 25 -9.72 -6.03 -4.47
CA GLY A 25 -8.96 -7.28 -4.41
C GLY A 25 -7.47 -7.12 -4.63
N CYS A 26 -6.99 -5.89 -4.83
CA CYS A 26 -5.58 -5.63 -5.11
C CYS A 26 -4.73 -5.71 -3.85
N VAL A 27 -3.57 -6.36 -3.97
CA VAL A 27 -2.57 -6.45 -2.90
C VAL A 27 -1.32 -5.68 -3.33
N ILE A 28 -0.95 -4.66 -2.56
CA ILE A 28 0.20 -3.81 -2.84
C ILE A 28 1.21 -3.96 -1.71
N TYR A 29 2.44 -4.32 -2.08
CA TYR A 29 3.57 -4.40 -1.15
C TYR A 29 4.39 -3.12 -1.22
N LEU A 30 4.73 -2.57 -0.06
CA LEU A 30 5.50 -1.34 0.07
C LEU A 30 6.84 -1.66 0.70
N HIS A 31 7.91 -1.42 -0.06
CA HIS A 31 9.29 -1.70 0.34
C HIS A 31 10.05 -0.40 0.54
N GLY A 32 10.95 -0.40 1.48
CA GLY A 32 11.82 0.75 1.75
C GLY A 32 12.23 0.78 3.21
N ASP A 33 13.34 1.44 3.48
CA ASP A 33 13.86 1.60 4.83
C ASP A 33 12.90 2.45 5.69
N LEU A 34 13.11 2.45 6.99
CA LEU A 34 12.39 3.32 7.91
C LEU A 34 12.54 4.79 7.44
N GLY A 35 11.44 5.49 7.38
CA GLY A 35 11.43 6.89 6.94
C GLY A 35 11.45 7.09 5.43
N ALA A 36 11.35 6.02 4.64
CA ALA A 36 11.37 6.13 3.17
C ALA A 36 10.09 6.75 2.59
N GLY A 37 9.00 6.83 3.36
CA GLY A 37 7.75 7.43 2.91
C GLY A 37 6.61 6.43 2.66
N LYS A 38 6.75 5.19 3.11
CA LYS A 38 5.73 4.15 2.91
C LYS A 38 4.39 4.54 3.54
N THR A 39 4.41 4.96 4.80
CA THR A 39 3.18 5.39 5.50
C THR A 39 2.62 6.68 4.92
N THR A 40 3.48 7.58 4.45
CA THR A 40 3.06 8.80 3.75
C THR A 40 2.28 8.45 2.49
N LEU A 41 2.78 7.49 1.71
CA LEU A 41 2.09 7.02 0.50
C LEU A 41 0.72 6.43 0.85
N VAL A 42 0.64 5.61 1.90
CA VAL A 42 -0.63 5.03 2.38
C VAL A 42 -1.59 6.14 2.79
N ARG A 43 -1.11 7.19 3.46
CA ARG A 43 -1.95 8.32 3.86
C ARG A 43 -2.55 9.01 2.64
N GLY A 44 -1.75 9.25 1.59
CA GLY A 44 -2.24 9.82 0.34
C GLY A 44 -3.31 8.95 -0.31
N PHE A 45 -3.09 7.65 -0.30
CA PHE A 45 -4.04 6.67 -0.82
C PHE A 45 -5.38 6.75 -0.07
N LEU A 46 -5.34 6.70 1.26
CA LEU A 46 -6.56 6.69 2.07
C LEU A 46 -7.30 8.02 2.01
N HIS A 47 -6.59 9.15 2.04
CA HIS A 47 -7.22 10.47 1.94
C HIS A 47 -7.91 10.66 0.59
N ALA A 48 -7.34 10.15 -0.50
CA ALA A 48 -7.96 10.22 -1.81
C ALA A 48 -9.29 9.45 -1.88
N LEU A 49 -9.44 8.42 -1.06
CA LEU A 49 -10.68 7.62 -0.98
C LEU A 49 -11.66 8.18 0.05
N GLY A 50 -11.36 9.31 0.68
CA GLY A 50 -12.27 10.00 1.56
C GLY A 50 -11.99 9.84 3.06
N HIS A 51 -10.92 9.13 3.44
CA HIS A 51 -10.57 9.05 4.84
C HIS A 51 -10.19 10.44 5.38
N VAL A 52 -10.75 10.78 6.53
CA VAL A 52 -10.46 12.03 7.22
C VAL A 52 -9.78 11.69 8.54
N GLY A 53 -8.67 12.32 8.81
CA GLY A 53 -7.93 12.11 10.05
C GLY A 53 -6.54 11.53 9.82
N ALA A 54 -5.88 11.23 10.93
CA ALA A 54 -4.51 10.74 10.92
C ALA A 54 -4.43 9.32 10.37
N VAL A 55 -3.32 9.04 9.67
CA VAL A 55 -2.93 7.71 9.27
C VAL A 55 -1.56 7.46 9.87
N LYS A 56 -1.50 6.51 10.79
CA LYS A 56 -0.26 6.13 11.47
C LYS A 56 0.10 4.70 11.07
N SER A 57 1.40 4.40 11.06
CA SER A 57 1.86 3.05 10.83
C SER A 57 1.35 2.12 11.93
N PRO A 58 0.68 0.99 11.60
CA PRO A 58 0.17 0.04 12.61
C PRO A 58 1.28 -0.90 13.10
N THR A 59 2.41 -0.36 13.52
CA THR A 59 3.59 -1.14 13.90
C THR A 59 3.30 -2.11 15.05
N TYR A 60 2.47 -1.69 16.02
CA TYR A 60 2.17 -2.51 17.19
C TYR A 60 0.98 -3.43 16.98
N THR A 61 -0.03 -2.99 16.25
CA THR A 61 -1.25 -3.76 15.99
C THR A 61 -1.13 -4.65 14.76
N LEU A 62 -0.10 -4.45 13.95
CA LEU A 62 0.21 -5.12 12.69
C LEU A 62 -0.76 -4.81 11.55
N VAL A 63 -2.03 -4.59 11.82
CA VAL A 63 -3.03 -4.26 10.81
C VAL A 63 -4.01 -3.21 11.33
N GLU A 64 -4.36 -2.26 10.46
CA GLU A 64 -5.38 -1.25 10.73
C GLU A 64 -6.42 -1.29 9.62
N PRO A 65 -7.70 -1.56 9.95
CA PRO A 65 -8.75 -1.56 8.94
C PRO A 65 -9.30 -0.15 8.69
N TYR A 66 -9.65 0.11 7.42
CA TYR A 66 -10.34 1.34 7.01
C TYR A 66 -11.53 0.94 6.16
N SER A 67 -12.73 1.39 6.57
CA SER A 67 -13.95 1.19 5.78
C SER A 67 -14.36 2.55 5.24
N LEU A 68 -14.27 2.69 3.91
CA LEU A 68 -14.54 3.94 3.23
C LEU A 68 -15.82 3.78 2.41
N VAL A 69 -16.85 4.57 2.75
CA VAL A 69 -18.17 4.49 2.14
C VAL A 69 -18.35 5.71 1.22
N GLY A 70 -18.48 5.43 -0.07
CA GLY A 70 -18.85 6.44 -1.06
C GLY A 70 -20.34 6.40 -1.37
N PRO A 71 -20.83 7.29 -2.25
CA PRO A 71 -22.25 7.36 -2.59
C PRO A 71 -22.83 6.06 -3.17
N GLU A 72 -22.02 5.29 -3.87
CA GLU A 72 -22.46 4.07 -4.57
C GLU A 72 -21.69 2.81 -4.17
N THR A 73 -20.54 2.97 -3.49
CA THR A 73 -19.68 1.84 -3.16
C THR A 73 -19.09 1.98 -1.76
N SER A 74 -18.82 0.85 -1.13
CA SER A 74 -17.99 0.79 0.07
C SER A 74 -16.72 0.02 -0.26
N GLN A 75 -15.60 0.46 0.30
CA GLN A 75 -14.31 -0.17 0.10
C GLN A 75 -13.66 -0.48 1.44
N SER A 76 -13.26 -1.74 1.62
CA SER A 76 -12.48 -2.16 2.77
C SER A 76 -11.00 -2.14 2.41
N ILE A 77 -10.21 -1.44 3.20
CA ILE A 77 -8.77 -1.32 3.01
C ILE A 77 -8.10 -1.76 4.30
N TYR A 78 -7.10 -2.62 4.19
CA TYR A 78 -6.31 -3.06 5.32
C TYR A 78 -4.87 -2.62 5.14
N HIS A 79 -4.39 -1.82 6.10
CA HIS A 79 -3.01 -1.37 6.13
C HIS A 79 -2.24 -2.22 7.12
N PHE A 80 -1.24 -2.95 6.61
CA PHE A 80 -0.36 -3.81 7.41
C PHE A 80 1.00 -3.15 7.56
N ASP A 81 1.59 -3.30 8.74
CA ASP A 81 3.00 -3.01 8.97
C ASP A 81 3.60 -4.18 9.72
N LEU A 82 4.41 -4.96 9.04
CA LEU A 82 4.98 -6.20 9.57
C LEU A 82 6.38 -6.02 10.16
N TYR A 83 6.80 -4.78 10.37
CA TYR A 83 8.14 -4.49 10.88
C TYR A 83 8.48 -5.25 12.16
N ARG A 84 7.52 -5.36 13.08
CA ARG A 84 7.71 -6.03 14.38
C ARG A 84 7.25 -7.48 14.40
N LEU A 85 6.84 -8.01 13.27
CA LEU A 85 6.41 -9.41 13.18
C LEU A 85 7.61 -10.32 13.42
N SER A 86 7.51 -11.19 14.41
CA SER A 86 8.58 -12.14 14.76
C SER A 86 8.44 -13.43 13.97
N ASP A 87 7.21 -13.89 13.78
CA ASP A 87 6.89 -15.15 13.12
C ASP A 87 5.68 -14.92 12.20
N PRO A 88 5.75 -15.30 10.91
CA PRO A 88 4.61 -15.16 10.00
C PRO A 88 3.33 -15.82 10.50
N GLU A 89 3.43 -16.87 11.35
CA GLU A 89 2.24 -17.50 11.93
C GLU A 89 1.41 -16.57 12.79
N GLU A 90 1.98 -15.48 13.30
CA GLU A 90 1.22 -14.48 14.06
C GLU A 90 0.08 -13.90 13.23
N LEU A 91 0.22 -13.87 11.91
CA LEU A 91 -0.81 -13.40 11.00
C LEU A 91 -2.04 -14.32 10.99
N GLU A 92 -1.85 -15.62 11.22
CA GLU A 92 -2.96 -16.57 11.35
C GLU A 92 -3.82 -16.24 12.58
N TYR A 93 -3.19 -15.91 13.70
CA TYR A 93 -3.90 -15.58 14.94
C TYR A 93 -4.72 -14.30 14.81
N LEU A 94 -4.33 -13.42 13.90
CA LEU A 94 -5.07 -12.19 13.62
C LEU A 94 -6.23 -12.40 12.64
N GLY A 95 -6.41 -13.64 12.14
CA GLY A 95 -7.41 -13.91 11.10
C GLY A 95 -7.01 -13.34 9.75
N GLY A 96 -5.70 -13.23 9.51
CA GLY A 96 -5.17 -12.49 8.38
C GLY A 96 -5.60 -12.95 7.00
N ARG A 97 -5.94 -14.24 6.85
CA ARG A 97 -6.40 -14.75 5.55
C ARG A 97 -7.69 -14.07 5.10
N ASP A 98 -8.56 -13.71 6.05
CA ASP A 98 -9.82 -13.03 5.75
C ASP A 98 -9.62 -11.61 5.24
N TYR A 99 -8.48 -10.97 5.60
CA TYR A 99 -8.16 -9.63 5.12
C TYR A 99 -7.85 -9.61 3.63
N PHE A 100 -7.39 -10.72 3.06
CA PHE A 100 -7.03 -10.81 1.64
C PHE A 100 -8.19 -11.31 0.78
N ALA A 101 -9.43 -11.02 1.20
CA ALA A 101 -10.63 -11.35 0.44
C ALA A 101 -10.70 -10.57 -0.87
N ALA A 102 -11.47 -11.10 -1.83
CA ALA A 102 -11.53 -10.58 -3.20
C ALA A 102 -11.99 -9.13 -3.32
N GLN A 103 -12.69 -8.60 -2.30
CA GLN A 103 -13.21 -7.23 -2.32
C GLN A 103 -12.38 -6.24 -1.52
N SER A 104 -11.31 -6.70 -0.90
CA SER A 104 -10.47 -5.85 -0.05
C SER A 104 -9.24 -5.36 -0.80
N ILE A 105 -8.75 -4.17 -0.44
CA ILE A 105 -7.45 -3.68 -0.87
C ILE A 105 -6.51 -3.81 0.32
N CYS A 106 -5.36 -4.44 0.12
CA CYS A 106 -4.37 -4.61 1.18
C CYS A 106 -3.08 -3.88 0.81
N LEU A 107 -2.64 -3.01 1.71
CA LEU A 107 -1.39 -2.25 1.59
C LEU A 107 -0.46 -2.77 2.68
N VAL A 108 0.64 -3.42 2.30
CA VAL A 108 1.49 -4.14 3.24
C VAL A 108 2.89 -3.53 3.26
N GLU A 109 3.29 -2.94 4.39
CA GLU A 109 4.65 -2.50 4.65
C GLU A 109 5.45 -3.65 5.26
N TRP A 110 6.73 -3.74 4.88
CA TRP A 110 7.64 -4.80 5.32
C TRP A 110 7.13 -6.20 4.98
N PRO A 111 6.73 -6.44 3.72
CA PRO A 111 6.14 -7.73 3.33
C PRO A 111 7.10 -8.92 3.49
N GLU A 112 8.41 -8.69 3.44
CA GLU A 112 9.40 -9.75 3.63
C GLU A 112 9.30 -10.43 4.99
N ARG A 113 8.75 -9.75 5.99
CA ARG A 113 8.54 -10.34 7.31
C ARG A 113 7.42 -11.36 7.33
N GLY A 114 6.52 -11.31 6.35
CA GLY A 114 5.41 -12.25 6.20
C GLY A 114 5.61 -13.26 5.09
N GLU A 115 6.81 -13.36 4.55
CA GLU A 115 7.11 -14.26 3.44
C GLU A 115 6.74 -15.70 3.76
N GLY A 116 6.16 -16.39 2.79
CA GLY A 116 5.66 -17.75 2.95
C GLY A 116 4.22 -17.82 3.44
N TRP A 117 3.69 -16.75 4.03
CA TRP A 117 2.33 -16.68 4.52
C TRP A 117 1.45 -15.72 3.70
N LEU A 118 2.03 -14.59 3.26
CA LEU A 118 1.32 -13.57 2.49
C LEU A 118 1.02 -14.06 1.07
N PRO A 119 -0.11 -13.63 0.47
CA PRO A 119 -0.37 -13.92 -0.94
C PRO A 119 0.61 -13.15 -1.82
N ARG A 120 0.69 -13.52 -3.10
CA ARG A 120 1.51 -12.79 -4.06
C ARG A 120 0.94 -11.38 -4.24
N ALA A 121 1.82 -10.39 -4.31
CA ALA A 121 1.40 -9.02 -4.57
C ALA A 121 0.98 -8.84 -6.03
N ASP A 122 0.00 -7.96 -6.24
CA ASP A 122 -0.34 -7.48 -7.59
C ASP A 122 0.66 -6.42 -8.03
N LEU A 123 1.16 -5.65 -7.08
CA LEU A 123 2.09 -4.55 -7.32
C LEU A 123 3.09 -4.46 -6.17
N ASP A 124 4.37 -4.37 -6.51
CA ASP A 124 5.43 -3.99 -5.58
C ASP A 124 5.83 -2.55 -5.81
N ILE A 125 5.94 -1.78 -4.73
CA ILE A 125 6.40 -0.40 -4.74
C ILE A 125 7.64 -0.30 -3.88
N TYR A 126 8.74 0.17 -4.48
CA TYR A 126 10.03 0.37 -3.79
C TYR A 126 10.29 1.85 -3.64
N LEU A 127 10.46 2.31 -2.41
CA LEU A 127 10.77 3.69 -2.08
C LEU A 127 12.18 3.75 -1.51
N GLN A 128 12.99 4.64 -2.04
CA GLN A 128 14.39 4.81 -1.64
C GLN A 128 14.72 6.29 -1.49
N HIS A 129 15.44 6.64 -0.43
CA HIS A 129 15.96 7.99 -0.25
C HIS A 129 16.90 8.33 -1.41
N ARG A 130 16.74 9.51 -1.99
CA ARG A 130 17.59 9.98 -3.06
C ARG A 130 17.70 11.50 -3.03
N ALA A 131 18.87 12.03 -2.71
CA ALA A 131 19.06 13.46 -2.50
C ALA A 131 18.04 13.99 -1.47
N ASP A 132 17.28 15.02 -1.82
CA ASP A 132 16.25 15.58 -0.91
C ASP A 132 14.88 14.95 -1.09
N GLY A 133 14.75 13.99 -2.00
CA GLY A 133 13.48 13.36 -2.31
C GLY A 133 13.53 11.84 -2.18
N ARG A 134 12.72 11.20 -2.99
CA ARG A 134 12.61 9.73 -3.04
C ARG A 134 12.63 9.27 -4.50
N GLN A 135 13.26 8.14 -4.73
CA GLN A 135 13.10 7.41 -5.98
C GLN A 135 12.08 6.32 -5.74
N VAL A 136 11.06 6.25 -6.57
CA VAL A 136 10.08 5.18 -6.50
C VAL A 136 10.16 4.30 -7.73
N ARG A 137 10.02 3.00 -7.52
CA ARG A 137 9.95 2.01 -8.58
C ARG A 137 8.73 1.13 -8.36
N LEU A 138 7.95 0.93 -9.41
CA LEU A 138 6.71 0.14 -9.39
C LEU A 138 6.84 -1.03 -10.34
N LEU A 139 6.53 -2.23 -9.84
CA LEU A 139 6.55 -3.48 -10.61
C LEU A 139 5.20 -4.19 -10.47
N GLY A 140 4.46 -4.30 -11.58
CA GLY A 140 3.23 -5.05 -11.62
C GLY A 140 3.49 -6.54 -11.84
N HIS A 141 2.75 -7.40 -11.15
CA HIS A 141 2.91 -8.86 -11.24
C HIS A 141 1.67 -9.58 -11.73
N SER A 142 0.52 -8.95 -11.64
CA SER A 142 -0.74 -9.48 -12.14
C SER A 142 -1.27 -8.57 -13.23
N GLN A 143 -2.36 -8.96 -13.89
CA GLN A 143 -3.01 -8.08 -14.85
C GLN A 143 -3.44 -6.78 -14.19
N ALA A 144 -3.97 -6.85 -12.97
CA ALA A 144 -4.38 -5.65 -12.21
C ALA A 144 -3.17 -4.75 -11.94
N GLY A 145 -2.06 -5.32 -11.49
CA GLY A 145 -0.84 -4.56 -11.21
C GLY A 145 -0.23 -3.95 -12.45
N LEU A 146 -0.20 -4.69 -13.56
CA LEU A 146 0.32 -4.18 -14.83
C LEU A 146 -0.54 -3.04 -15.37
N THR A 147 -1.86 -3.17 -15.30
CA THR A 147 -2.79 -2.12 -15.72
C THR A 147 -2.62 -0.86 -14.89
N LEU A 148 -2.46 -1.02 -13.59
CA LEU A 148 -2.26 0.08 -12.67
C LEU A 148 -0.99 0.87 -13.01
N VAL A 149 0.12 0.17 -13.29
CA VAL A 149 1.38 0.81 -13.72
C VAL A 149 1.19 1.57 -15.02
N GLU A 150 0.50 1.00 -15.99
CA GLU A 150 0.25 1.67 -17.28
C GLU A 150 -0.57 2.94 -17.11
N GLN A 151 -1.58 2.91 -16.25
CA GLN A 151 -2.40 4.10 -15.97
C GLN A 151 -1.57 5.20 -15.31
N LEU A 152 -0.68 4.84 -14.39
CA LEU A 152 0.20 5.82 -13.74
C LEU A 152 1.19 6.45 -14.73
N LYS A 153 1.69 5.68 -15.68
CA LYS A 153 2.57 6.22 -16.73
C LYS A 153 1.89 7.32 -17.54
N ARG A 154 0.59 7.20 -17.75
CA ARG A 154 -0.17 8.21 -18.53
C ARG A 154 -0.34 9.53 -17.80
N LEU A 155 -0.09 9.54 -16.49
CA LEU A 155 -0.20 10.74 -15.66
C LEU A 155 1.12 11.51 -15.54
N LEU A 156 2.16 11.05 -16.20
CA LEU A 156 3.48 11.70 -16.20
C LEU A 156 3.56 12.81 -17.24
#